data_c661f0a283f6db31b3010b75f7a5caf7
#
_entry.id   c661f0a283f6db31b3010b75f7a5caf7
#
_cell.length_a   1.000
_cell.length_b   1.000
_cell.length_c   1.000
_cell.angle_alpha   90.00
_cell.angle_beta   90.00
_cell.angle_gamma   90.00
#
_symmetry.space_group_name_H-M   'P 1'
#
loop_
_entity.id
_entity.type
_entity.pdbx_description
1 polymer ?
#
loop_
_entity_poly.entity_id
_entity_poly.type
_entity_poly.pdbx_seq_one_letter_code
_entity_poly.pdbx_strand_id
1 'polypeptide(L)'
;MGNRGFLGEKSSENILDVAFSHPIKMIVNALGVPPLRMLELAKEKNVTCGALVGTTQQALKQAESGVDIIISSGTEAGGQCGEISTMVLVPEVVEALKDYDHVSILAAGGIVTGRQMAAAMAMGANGVWTGSVWLTTEEADTAPSIKTKLITTGSNQTVRTRSRTGKFSRQIKSPWTDAWEQDTAPEPLQMPLQSLVSEPALGRIGKLAAVSYTH
;
A
#
# COMPACT_ATOMS: atom_id res chain seq x y z
N MET A 1 -15.63 -18.21 -17.12
CA MET A 1 -16.47 -17.66 -16.02
C MET A 1 -15.76 -16.41 -15.53
N GLY A 2 -16.33 -15.24 -15.81
CA GLY A 2 -15.69 -13.95 -15.61
C GLY A 2 -15.47 -13.62 -14.13
N ASN A 3 -14.27 -13.18 -13.85
CA ASN A 3 -13.83 -12.66 -12.57
C ASN A 3 -14.55 -11.32 -12.27
N ARG A 4 -15.74 -11.39 -11.64
CA ARG A 4 -16.40 -10.20 -11.12
C ARG A 4 -15.64 -9.78 -9.88
N GLY A 5 -14.85 -8.69 -10.02
CA GLY A 5 -14.20 -8.05 -8.89
C GLY A 5 -15.19 -7.72 -7.78
N PHE A 6 -14.75 -7.74 -6.54
CA PHE A 6 -15.53 -7.50 -5.32
C PHE A 6 -16.24 -6.14 -5.29
N LEU A 7 -15.76 -5.20 -6.10
CA LEU A 7 -16.46 -3.97 -6.48
C LEU A 7 -16.84 -4.13 -7.97
N GLY A 8 -18.13 -4.24 -8.28
CA GLY A 8 -18.57 -4.30 -9.67
C GLY A 8 -18.10 -3.03 -10.45
N GLU A 9 -17.97 -3.13 -11.79
CA GLU A 9 -17.50 -2.02 -12.65
C GLU A 9 -18.25 -0.71 -12.36
N LYS A 10 -19.58 -0.74 -12.15
CA LYS A 10 -20.37 0.43 -11.76
C LYS A 10 -19.94 1.07 -10.43
N SER A 11 -19.44 0.28 -9.47
CA SER A 11 -18.99 0.83 -8.18
C SER A 11 -17.64 1.55 -8.32
N SER A 12 -16.73 1.02 -9.13
CA SER A 12 -15.45 1.67 -9.40
C SER A 12 -15.60 2.94 -10.24
N GLU A 13 -16.52 2.97 -11.20
CA GLU A 13 -16.86 4.16 -11.97
C GLU A 13 -17.39 5.29 -11.07
N ASN A 14 -18.31 4.97 -10.15
CA ASN A 14 -18.84 5.95 -9.20
C ASN A 14 -17.75 6.54 -8.29
N ILE A 15 -16.76 5.73 -7.87
CA ILE A 15 -15.63 6.21 -7.05
C ILE A 15 -14.76 7.20 -7.85
N LEU A 16 -14.48 6.91 -9.11
CA LEU A 16 -13.73 7.83 -9.98
C LEU A 16 -14.47 9.14 -10.19
N ASP A 17 -15.78 9.08 -10.46
CA ASP A 17 -16.60 10.28 -10.64
C ASP A 17 -16.59 11.18 -9.40
N VAL A 18 -16.69 10.58 -8.20
CA VAL A 18 -16.56 11.31 -6.93
C VAL A 18 -15.15 11.90 -6.78
N ALA A 19 -14.10 11.11 -6.99
CA ALA A 19 -12.73 11.58 -6.86
C ALA A 19 -12.46 12.79 -7.77
N PHE A 20 -12.84 12.68 -9.04
CA PHE A 20 -12.63 13.73 -10.03
C PHE A 20 -13.64 14.90 -9.95
N SER A 21 -14.65 14.84 -9.09
CA SER A 21 -15.50 16.00 -8.77
C SER A 21 -14.83 16.98 -7.79
N HIS A 22 -13.73 16.55 -7.14
CA HIS A 22 -12.92 17.38 -6.25
C HIS A 22 -11.67 17.91 -6.96
N PRO A 23 -11.08 19.02 -6.49
CA PRO A 23 -9.88 19.64 -7.09
C PRO A 23 -8.60 18.87 -6.71
N ILE A 24 -8.60 17.56 -6.94
CA ILE A 24 -7.44 16.71 -6.70
C ILE A 24 -6.30 17.06 -7.66
N LYS A 25 -5.06 16.85 -7.21
CA LYS A 25 -3.86 17.08 -8.02
C LYS A 25 -3.19 15.77 -8.42
N MET A 26 -3.50 14.70 -7.71
CA MET A 26 -2.95 13.37 -7.96
C MET A 26 -4.00 12.32 -7.65
N ILE A 27 -4.00 11.25 -8.43
CA ILE A 27 -4.73 10.03 -8.16
C ILE A 27 -3.78 8.83 -8.27
N VAL A 28 -3.88 7.88 -7.33
CA VAL A 28 -2.96 6.74 -7.28
C VAL A 28 -3.72 5.42 -7.30
N ASN A 29 -3.32 4.53 -8.19
CA ASN A 29 -3.81 3.16 -8.25
C ASN A 29 -2.91 2.22 -7.44
N ALA A 30 -3.51 1.48 -6.51
CA ALA A 30 -2.77 0.58 -5.63
C ALA A 30 -2.72 -0.89 -6.11
N LEU A 31 -3.55 -1.28 -7.07
CA LEU A 31 -3.70 -2.68 -7.48
C LEU A 31 -3.78 -2.82 -9.01
N GLY A 32 -2.77 -3.44 -9.58
CA GLY A 32 -2.72 -3.72 -11.02
C GLY A 32 -2.54 -2.46 -11.87
N VAL A 33 -2.85 -2.56 -13.16
CA VAL A 33 -2.82 -1.40 -14.08
C VAL A 33 -4.05 -0.53 -13.84
N PRO A 34 -3.91 0.82 -13.80
CA PRO A 34 -5.04 1.71 -13.67
C PRO A 34 -6.09 1.44 -14.76
N PRO A 35 -7.39 1.52 -14.42
CA PRO A 35 -8.42 1.46 -15.44
C PRO A 35 -8.24 2.55 -16.50
N LEU A 36 -8.51 2.23 -17.77
CA LEU A 36 -8.37 3.18 -18.88
C LEU A 36 -9.11 4.51 -18.60
N ARG A 37 -10.35 4.44 -18.08
CA ARG A 37 -11.13 5.61 -17.67
C ARG A 37 -10.41 6.49 -16.64
N MET A 38 -9.66 5.89 -15.69
CA MET A 38 -8.89 6.67 -14.72
C MET A 38 -7.77 7.47 -15.40
N LEU A 39 -7.06 6.86 -16.35
CA LEU A 39 -5.99 7.51 -17.12
C LEU A 39 -6.54 8.62 -18.02
N GLU A 40 -7.68 8.37 -18.69
CA GLU A 40 -8.35 9.35 -19.55
C GLU A 40 -8.82 10.58 -18.75
N LEU A 41 -9.51 10.36 -17.62
CA LEU A 41 -9.95 11.44 -16.74
C LEU A 41 -8.79 12.22 -16.11
N ALA A 42 -7.71 11.52 -15.72
CA ALA A 42 -6.51 12.16 -15.20
C ALA A 42 -5.88 13.09 -16.24
N LYS A 43 -5.75 12.63 -17.48
CA LYS A 43 -5.24 13.43 -18.59
C LYS A 43 -6.16 14.60 -18.93
N GLU A 44 -7.48 14.37 -19.05
CA GLU A 44 -8.47 15.42 -19.35
C GLU A 44 -8.45 16.57 -18.32
N LYS A 45 -8.34 16.19 -17.03
CA LYS A 45 -8.40 17.15 -15.91
C LYS A 45 -7.03 17.64 -15.44
N ASN A 46 -5.96 17.27 -16.14
CA ASN A 46 -4.58 17.59 -15.76
C ASN A 46 -4.25 17.19 -14.33
N VAL A 47 -4.62 15.94 -13.97
CA VAL A 47 -4.36 15.31 -12.68
C VAL A 47 -3.27 14.27 -12.86
N THR A 48 -2.23 14.33 -12.03
CA THR A 48 -1.13 13.36 -12.06
C THR A 48 -1.62 11.96 -11.69
N CYS A 49 -1.30 10.96 -12.49
CA CYS A 49 -1.66 9.57 -12.24
C CYS A 49 -0.46 8.76 -11.74
N GLY A 50 -0.58 8.13 -10.57
CA GLY A 50 0.44 7.27 -10.00
C GLY A 50 0.00 5.81 -9.86
N ALA A 51 0.98 4.90 -9.76
CA ALA A 51 0.72 3.50 -9.48
C ALA A 51 1.77 2.87 -8.55
N LEU A 52 1.32 2.00 -7.63
CA LEU A 52 2.19 1.23 -6.76
C LEU A 52 2.68 -0.02 -7.48
N VAL A 53 3.97 -0.31 -7.34
CA VAL A 53 4.62 -1.49 -7.92
C VAL A 53 5.53 -2.17 -6.89
N GLY A 54 5.66 -3.49 -7.00
CA GLY A 54 6.56 -4.30 -6.19
C GLY A 54 7.60 -5.07 -6.99
N THR A 55 7.64 -4.87 -8.33
CA THR A 55 8.64 -5.47 -9.24
C THR A 55 8.94 -4.54 -10.41
N THR A 56 10.08 -4.74 -11.07
CA THR A 56 10.47 -4.03 -12.30
C THR A 56 9.51 -4.27 -13.45
N GLN A 57 9.00 -5.50 -13.60
CA GLN A 57 8.02 -5.84 -14.66
C GLN A 57 6.71 -5.07 -14.47
N GLN A 58 6.27 -4.89 -13.22
CA GLN A 58 5.11 -4.06 -12.93
C GLN A 58 5.40 -2.60 -13.27
N ALA A 59 6.59 -2.08 -12.94
CA ALA A 59 6.98 -0.71 -13.22
C ALA A 59 6.96 -0.40 -14.72
N LEU A 60 7.57 -1.25 -15.54
CA LEU A 60 7.55 -1.14 -17.00
C LEU A 60 6.12 -1.12 -17.55
N LYS A 61 5.28 -2.08 -17.11
CA LYS A 61 3.89 -2.15 -17.56
C LYS A 61 3.07 -0.91 -17.18
N GLN A 62 3.35 -0.31 -16.04
CA GLN A 62 2.70 0.94 -15.62
C GLN A 62 3.18 2.13 -16.46
N ALA A 63 4.48 2.25 -16.69
CA ALA A 63 5.04 3.31 -17.53
C ALA A 63 4.47 3.24 -18.97
N GLU A 64 4.40 2.04 -19.56
CA GLU A 64 3.79 1.80 -20.87
C GLU A 64 2.29 2.16 -20.91
N SER A 65 1.58 2.06 -19.81
CA SER A 65 0.17 2.46 -19.73
C SER A 65 -0.07 3.96 -19.63
N GLY A 66 0.99 4.77 -19.49
CA GLY A 66 0.91 6.23 -19.42
C GLY A 66 0.74 6.79 -18.01
N VAL A 67 1.24 6.07 -16.98
CA VAL A 67 1.32 6.55 -15.60
C VAL A 67 2.47 7.53 -15.45
N ASP A 68 2.25 8.65 -14.75
CA ASP A 68 3.24 9.71 -14.55
C ASP A 68 4.19 9.42 -13.38
N ILE A 69 3.71 8.69 -12.36
CA ILE A 69 4.45 8.40 -11.13
C ILE A 69 4.43 6.91 -10.81
N ILE A 70 5.61 6.33 -10.66
CA ILE A 70 5.78 4.96 -10.17
C ILE A 70 6.18 5.00 -8.69
N ILE A 71 5.39 4.36 -7.83
CA ILE A 71 5.67 4.22 -6.40
C ILE A 71 6.24 2.82 -6.18
N SER A 72 7.58 2.75 -6.09
CA SER A 72 8.35 1.53 -5.88
C SER A 72 8.26 1.09 -4.41
N SER A 73 7.42 0.10 -4.12
CA SER A 73 7.04 -0.30 -2.77
C SER A 73 7.66 -1.65 -2.38
N GLY A 74 8.68 -1.60 -1.52
CA GLY A 74 9.40 -2.79 -1.05
C GLY A 74 8.71 -3.54 0.10
N THR A 75 9.35 -4.62 0.56
CA THR A 75 8.86 -5.50 1.65
C THR A 75 8.68 -4.79 2.98
N GLU A 76 9.35 -3.66 3.20
CA GLU A 76 9.31 -2.87 4.43
C GLU A 76 8.08 -1.98 4.52
N ALA A 77 7.31 -1.85 3.44
CA ALA A 77 6.08 -1.05 3.43
C ALA A 77 5.04 -1.62 4.40
N GLY A 78 4.44 -0.76 5.19
CA GLY A 78 3.28 -1.11 6.02
C GLY A 78 2.04 -1.36 5.17
N GLY A 79 1.22 -2.33 5.55
CA GLY A 79 0.11 -2.79 4.72
C GLY A 79 0.58 -3.72 3.59
N GLN A 80 -0.12 -3.73 2.46
CA GLN A 80 0.27 -4.57 1.32
C GLN A 80 1.66 -4.19 0.80
N CYS A 81 2.53 -5.16 0.64
CA CYS A 81 3.92 -4.96 0.28
C CYS A 81 4.38 -5.97 -0.77
N GLY A 82 5.43 -5.60 -1.52
CA GLY A 82 6.11 -6.47 -2.47
C GLY A 82 6.91 -7.58 -1.81
N GLU A 83 7.69 -8.30 -2.60
CA GLU A 83 8.57 -9.39 -2.16
C GLU A 83 10.05 -8.99 -2.19
N ILE A 84 10.39 -7.91 -2.86
CA ILE A 84 11.73 -7.38 -3.00
C ILE A 84 11.91 -6.25 -1.98
N SER A 85 13.06 -6.18 -1.31
CA SER A 85 13.33 -5.11 -0.35
C SER A 85 13.45 -3.76 -1.04
N THR A 86 13.12 -2.67 -0.33
CA THR A 86 13.19 -1.31 -0.87
C THR A 86 14.58 -0.96 -1.39
N MET A 87 15.64 -1.39 -0.69
CA MET A 87 17.03 -1.15 -1.06
C MET A 87 17.42 -1.83 -2.39
N VAL A 88 16.78 -2.93 -2.76
CA VAL A 88 17.03 -3.65 -4.02
C VAL A 88 16.08 -3.15 -5.11
N LEU A 89 14.80 -3.03 -4.80
CA LEU A 89 13.76 -2.70 -5.78
C LEU A 89 13.92 -1.31 -6.38
N VAL A 90 14.25 -0.30 -5.56
CA VAL A 90 14.33 1.10 -6.03
C VAL A 90 15.35 1.29 -7.14
N PRO A 91 16.63 0.90 -6.97
CA PRO A 91 17.62 1.07 -8.05
C PRO A 91 17.32 0.19 -9.27
N GLU A 92 16.73 -0.99 -9.11
CA GLU A 92 16.29 -1.82 -10.24
C GLU A 92 15.18 -1.14 -11.06
N VAL A 93 14.20 -0.51 -10.39
CA VAL A 93 13.12 0.22 -11.07
C VAL A 93 13.67 1.48 -11.76
N VAL A 94 14.60 2.19 -11.11
CA VAL A 94 15.28 3.37 -11.71
C VAL A 94 15.99 2.98 -12.99
N GLU A 95 16.78 1.91 -12.99
CA GLU A 95 17.50 1.45 -14.19
C GLU A 95 16.53 0.95 -15.27
N ALA A 96 15.47 0.23 -14.88
CA ALA A 96 14.48 -0.29 -15.83
C ALA A 96 13.69 0.83 -16.54
N LEU A 97 13.51 1.97 -15.89
CA LEU A 97 12.72 3.10 -16.41
C LEU A 97 13.58 4.26 -16.95
N LYS A 98 14.88 4.08 -17.12
CA LYS A 98 15.80 5.15 -17.55
C LYS A 98 15.45 5.79 -18.89
N ASP A 99 14.76 5.08 -19.76
CA ASP A 99 14.32 5.57 -21.08
C ASP A 99 12.89 6.17 -21.05
N TYR A 100 12.27 6.27 -19.86
CA TYR A 100 10.94 6.83 -19.65
C TYR A 100 11.04 8.19 -18.95
N ASP A 101 11.58 9.20 -19.64
CA ASP A 101 11.86 10.54 -19.08
C ASP A 101 10.66 11.25 -18.44
N HIS A 102 9.43 10.86 -18.81
CA HIS A 102 8.20 11.43 -18.28
C HIS A 102 7.77 10.84 -16.94
N VAL A 103 8.39 9.72 -16.51
CA VAL A 103 8.00 9.00 -15.29
C VAL A 103 8.86 9.40 -14.11
N SER A 104 8.22 9.85 -13.02
CA SER A 104 8.88 10.07 -11.74
C SER A 104 8.80 8.82 -10.86
N ILE A 105 9.88 8.51 -10.14
CA ILE A 105 9.96 7.34 -9.26
C ILE A 105 9.98 7.79 -7.80
N LEU A 106 9.01 7.31 -7.01
CA LEU A 106 8.97 7.52 -5.57
C LEU A 106 9.29 6.20 -4.85
N ALA A 107 10.24 6.26 -3.92
CA ALA A 107 10.57 5.12 -3.07
C ALA A 107 9.58 4.99 -1.91
N ALA A 108 9.07 3.78 -1.66
CA ALA A 108 8.15 3.47 -0.58
C ALA A 108 8.57 2.22 0.19
N GLY A 109 8.35 2.23 1.49
CA GLY A 109 8.65 1.10 2.38
C GLY A 109 9.76 1.40 3.37
N GLY A 110 9.40 1.45 4.66
CA GLY A 110 10.34 1.64 5.76
C GLY A 110 10.98 3.03 5.87
N ILE A 111 10.53 4.00 5.10
CA ILE A 111 11.09 5.36 5.07
C ILE A 111 10.27 6.26 6.01
N VAL A 112 10.92 6.78 7.06
CA VAL A 112 10.30 7.63 8.08
C VAL A 112 11.14 8.85 8.47
N THR A 113 12.40 8.92 8.03
CA THR A 113 13.33 10.00 8.37
C THR A 113 13.90 10.68 7.13
N GLY A 114 14.33 11.95 7.26
CA GLY A 114 15.00 12.66 6.17
C GLY A 114 16.30 11.99 5.71
N ARG A 115 17.01 11.28 6.60
CA ARG A 115 18.20 10.50 6.23
C ARG A 115 17.87 9.35 5.29
N GLN A 116 16.74 8.64 5.53
CA GLN A 116 16.26 7.58 4.65
C GLN A 116 15.74 8.14 3.32
N MET A 117 15.12 9.32 3.34
CA MET A 117 14.74 10.04 2.12
C MET A 117 15.98 10.37 1.27
N ALA A 118 17.03 10.93 1.89
CA ALA A 118 18.28 11.22 1.19
C ALA A 118 18.93 9.96 0.59
N ALA A 119 18.87 8.83 1.31
CA ALA A 119 19.34 7.54 0.81
C ALA A 119 18.53 7.06 -0.39
N ALA A 120 17.19 7.18 -0.35
CA ALA A 120 16.32 6.84 -1.47
C ALA A 120 16.61 7.68 -2.72
N MET A 121 16.85 8.97 -2.54
CA MET A 121 17.25 9.86 -3.63
C MET A 121 18.65 9.52 -4.18
N ALA A 122 19.59 9.12 -3.32
CA ALA A 122 20.90 8.64 -3.75
C ALA A 122 20.82 7.31 -4.56
N MET A 123 19.78 6.51 -4.38
CA MET A 123 19.47 5.34 -5.20
C MET A 123 18.80 5.69 -6.55
N GLY A 124 18.57 6.97 -6.83
CA GLY A 124 17.97 7.46 -8.08
C GLY A 124 16.47 7.78 -8.02
N ALA A 125 15.80 7.63 -6.88
CA ALA A 125 14.41 8.03 -6.75
C ALA A 125 14.27 9.56 -6.79
N ASN A 126 13.18 10.07 -7.40
CA ASN A 126 12.85 11.50 -7.42
C ASN A 126 12.32 12.01 -6.06
N GLY A 127 11.90 11.10 -5.19
CA GLY A 127 11.37 11.40 -3.87
C GLY A 127 10.92 10.14 -3.13
N VAL A 128 10.08 10.32 -2.11
CA VAL A 128 9.59 9.23 -1.29
C VAL A 128 8.06 9.27 -1.13
N TRP A 129 7.47 8.08 -0.94
CA TRP A 129 6.07 7.91 -0.58
C TRP A 129 6.00 7.28 0.81
N THR A 130 5.61 8.08 1.81
CA THR A 130 5.56 7.66 3.21
C THR A 130 4.11 7.43 3.65
N GLY A 131 3.86 6.37 4.41
CA GLY A 131 2.52 5.98 4.87
C GLY A 131 2.42 5.85 6.39
N SER A 132 3.02 4.81 6.95
CA SER A 132 2.82 4.42 8.35
C SER A 132 3.20 5.49 9.37
N VAL A 133 4.15 6.37 9.05
CA VAL A 133 4.56 7.47 9.92
C VAL A 133 3.40 8.44 10.21
N TRP A 134 2.51 8.64 9.26
CA TRP A 134 1.37 9.56 9.40
C TRP A 134 0.24 9.00 10.27
N LEU A 135 0.18 7.67 10.47
CA LEU A 135 -0.85 7.05 11.31
C LEU A 135 -0.75 7.44 12.79
N THR A 136 0.38 7.99 13.22
CA THR A 136 0.64 8.39 14.60
C THR A 136 0.43 9.88 14.86
N THR A 137 0.18 10.68 13.83
CA THR A 137 -0.07 12.12 13.96
C THR A 137 -1.42 12.40 14.63
N GLU A 138 -1.59 13.60 15.16
CA GLU A 138 -2.84 14.02 15.81
C GLU A 138 -3.99 14.07 14.81
N GLU A 139 -3.71 14.49 13.59
CA GLU A 139 -4.69 14.65 12.49
C GLU A 139 -5.18 13.33 11.92
N ALA A 140 -4.45 12.23 12.14
CA ALA A 140 -4.89 10.92 11.63
C ALA A 140 -6.08 10.39 12.45
N ASP A 141 -7.12 9.95 11.76
CA ASP A 141 -8.28 9.25 12.36
C ASP A 141 -7.94 7.79 12.72
N THR A 142 -6.78 7.60 13.34
CA THR A 142 -6.31 6.30 13.84
C THR A 142 -6.71 6.14 15.29
N ALA A 143 -7.35 5.02 15.64
CA ALA A 143 -7.77 4.76 17.02
C ALA A 143 -6.59 4.92 18.01
N PRO A 144 -6.79 5.56 19.18
CA PRO A 144 -5.72 5.85 20.15
C PRO A 144 -4.90 4.62 20.56
N SER A 145 -5.55 3.47 20.73
CA SER A 145 -4.90 2.20 21.04
C SER A 145 -3.93 1.74 19.93
N ILE A 146 -4.28 1.99 18.68
CA ILE A 146 -3.41 1.68 17.53
C ILE A 146 -2.26 2.67 17.46
N LYS A 147 -2.48 3.98 17.67
CA LYS A 147 -1.42 4.99 17.75
C LYS A 147 -0.39 4.62 18.83
N THR A 148 -0.84 4.30 20.03
CA THR A 148 0.03 3.87 21.14
C THR A 148 0.85 2.63 20.75
N LYS A 149 0.20 1.64 20.14
CA LYS A 149 0.88 0.41 19.72
C LYS A 149 1.92 0.69 18.64
N LEU A 150 1.63 1.55 17.66
CA LEU A 150 2.58 1.95 16.62
C LEU A 150 3.82 2.66 17.18
N ILE A 151 3.64 3.56 18.16
CA ILE A 151 4.72 4.32 18.78
C ILE A 151 5.63 3.42 19.63
N THR A 152 5.06 2.42 20.31
CA THR A 152 5.81 1.52 21.21
C THR A 152 6.38 0.28 20.52
N THR A 153 6.04 0.05 19.23
CA THR A 153 6.46 -1.14 18.47
C THR A 153 7.78 -0.89 17.75
N GLY A 154 8.79 -1.72 18.02
CA GLY A 154 10.04 -1.73 17.26
C GLY A 154 9.91 -2.46 15.92
N SER A 155 10.87 -2.24 15.01
CA SER A 155 10.87 -2.85 13.67
C SER A 155 10.89 -4.39 13.69
N ASN A 156 11.52 -5.00 14.69
CA ASN A 156 11.57 -6.45 14.91
C ASN A 156 10.23 -7.06 15.38
N GLN A 157 9.27 -6.23 15.74
CA GLN A 157 7.92 -6.62 16.16
C GLN A 157 6.91 -6.52 15.01
N THR A 158 7.38 -6.44 13.79
CA THR A 158 6.53 -6.54 12.59
C THR A 158 6.67 -7.90 11.92
N VAL A 159 5.65 -8.35 11.25
CA VAL A 159 5.63 -9.58 10.47
C VAL A 159 5.01 -9.33 9.10
N ARG A 160 5.51 -10.03 8.09
CA ARG A 160 4.95 -10.04 6.74
C ARG A 160 4.13 -11.32 6.58
N THR A 161 2.82 -11.19 6.51
CA THR A 161 1.90 -12.32 6.55
C THR A 161 0.74 -12.13 5.54
N ARG A 162 0.07 -13.23 5.19
CA ARG A 162 -1.12 -13.26 4.33
C ARG A 162 -2.43 -13.31 5.15
N SER A 163 -2.34 -13.34 6.46
CA SER A 163 -3.44 -13.61 7.39
C SER A 163 -4.62 -12.64 7.29
N ARG A 164 -4.41 -11.41 6.81
CA ARG A 164 -5.46 -10.38 6.75
C ARG A 164 -6.22 -10.36 5.42
N THR A 165 -5.52 -10.38 4.30
CA THR A 165 -6.14 -10.16 2.98
C THR A 165 -5.92 -11.31 1.99
N GLY A 166 -5.11 -12.30 2.35
CA GLY A 166 -4.66 -13.36 1.44
C GLY A 166 -3.47 -12.95 0.56
N LYS A 167 -3.09 -11.66 0.55
CA LYS A 167 -1.84 -11.16 -0.02
C LYS A 167 -0.88 -10.77 1.08
N PHE A 168 0.41 -10.81 0.79
CA PHE A 168 1.42 -10.40 1.74
C PHE A 168 1.23 -8.94 2.16
N SER A 169 1.17 -8.75 3.46
CA SER A 169 1.11 -7.43 4.09
C SER A 169 1.95 -7.41 5.35
N ARG A 170 2.63 -6.29 5.58
CA ARG A 170 3.37 -6.07 6.82
C ARG A 170 2.45 -5.52 7.88
N GLN A 171 2.43 -6.21 9.00
CA GLN A 171 1.57 -5.94 10.16
C GLN A 171 2.42 -5.94 11.43
N ILE A 172 1.92 -5.30 12.49
CA ILE A 172 2.46 -5.46 13.84
C ILE A 172 2.10 -6.87 14.32
N LYS A 173 3.07 -7.57 14.93
CA LYS A 173 2.85 -8.89 15.54
C LYS A 173 1.72 -8.83 16.58
N SER A 174 0.89 -9.85 16.58
CA SER A 174 -0.29 -9.96 17.44
C SER A 174 -0.67 -11.43 17.59
N PRO A 175 -1.48 -11.80 18.58
CA PRO A 175 -2.02 -13.16 18.70
C PRO A 175 -2.71 -13.66 17.41
N TRP A 176 -3.29 -12.76 16.63
CA TRP A 176 -3.85 -13.07 15.32
C TRP A 176 -2.77 -13.52 14.33
N THR A 177 -1.71 -12.73 14.18
CA THR A 177 -0.61 -13.08 13.26
C THR A 177 0.10 -14.35 13.71
N ASP A 178 0.31 -14.51 15.02
CA ASP A 178 0.99 -15.68 15.59
C ASP A 178 0.17 -16.97 15.38
N ALA A 179 -1.16 -16.88 15.48
CA ALA A 179 -2.04 -18.02 15.20
C ALA A 179 -1.99 -18.46 13.72
N TRP A 180 -1.83 -17.51 12.79
CA TRP A 180 -1.74 -17.82 11.36
C TRP A 180 -0.34 -18.24 10.90
N GLU A 181 0.68 -18.08 11.73
CA GLU A 181 2.06 -18.53 11.48
C GLU A 181 2.32 -19.96 12.02
N GLN A 182 1.34 -20.58 12.69
CA GLN A 182 1.49 -21.96 13.18
C GLN A 182 1.38 -22.96 12.03
N ASP A 183 2.13 -24.06 12.09
CA ASP A 183 2.11 -25.15 11.09
C ASP A 183 0.71 -25.77 10.94
N THR A 184 -0.12 -25.69 11.98
CA THR A 184 -1.51 -26.20 11.98
C THR A 184 -2.52 -25.20 11.43
N ALA A 185 -2.10 -23.97 11.12
CA ALA A 185 -3.01 -22.97 10.58
C ALA A 185 -3.44 -23.33 9.14
N PRO A 186 -4.70 -23.09 8.77
CA PRO A 186 -5.11 -23.28 7.38
C PRO A 186 -4.42 -22.28 6.47
N GLU A 187 -4.23 -22.65 5.21
CA GLU A 187 -3.75 -21.71 4.20
C GLU A 187 -4.70 -20.51 4.07
N PRO A 188 -4.18 -19.27 4.07
CA PRO A 188 -5.00 -18.09 3.87
C PRO A 188 -5.73 -18.15 2.52
N LEU A 189 -7.00 -17.81 2.54
CA LEU A 189 -7.81 -17.71 1.32
C LEU A 189 -7.25 -16.61 0.40
N GLN A 190 -7.50 -16.75 -0.90
CA GLN A 190 -7.12 -15.70 -1.85
C GLN A 190 -7.94 -14.42 -1.62
N MET A 191 -7.33 -13.26 -1.89
CA MET A 191 -8.04 -11.99 -1.87
C MET A 191 -9.18 -11.99 -2.91
N PRO A 192 -10.39 -11.52 -2.58
CA PRO A 192 -10.76 -10.80 -1.35
C PRO A 192 -11.33 -11.68 -0.22
N LEU A 193 -11.39 -13.01 -0.40
CA LEU A 193 -12.11 -13.91 0.51
C LEU A 193 -11.53 -13.94 1.93
N GLN A 194 -10.21 -13.83 2.05
CA GLN A 194 -9.56 -13.79 3.37
C GLN A 194 -10.07 -12.63 4.23
N SER A 195 -10.36 -11.49 3.62
CA SER A 195 -10.89 -10.32 4.33
C SER A 195 -12.26 -10.59 4.98
N LEU A 196 -13.07 -11.47 4.40
CA LEU A 196 -14.38 -11.87 4.99
C LEU A 196 -14.19 -12.61 6.32
N VAL A 197 -13.06 -13.29 6.49
CA VAL A 197 -12.71 -14.00 7.74
C VAL A 197 -12.06 -13.06 8.73
N SER A 198 -11.10 -12.24 8.28
CA SER A 198 -10.25 -11.43 9.14
C SER A 198 -10.92 -10.17 9.66
N GLU A 199 -11.64 -9.42 8.83
CA GLU A 199 -12.19 -8.10 9.22
C GLU A 199 -13.21 -8.19 10.39
N PRO A 200 -14.15 -9.15 10.44
CA PRO A 200 -15.03 -9.28 11.60
C PRO A 200 -14.29 -9.61 12.90
N ALA A 201 -13.21 -10.41 12.83
CA ALA A 201 -12.40 -10.76 13.98
C ALA A 201 -11.60 -9.56 14.49
N LEU A 202 -10.92 -8.86 13.58
CA LEU A 202 -10.14 -7.65 13.89
C LEU A 202 -11.03 -6.52 14.44
N GLY A 203 -12.24 -6.38 13.88
CA GLY A 203 -13.23 -5.41 14.39
C GLY A 203 -13.68 -5.71 15.82
N ARG A 204 -13.82 -6.99 16.21
CA ARG A 204 -14.10 -7.38 17.60
C ARG A 204 -12.93 -7.08 18.53
N ILE A 205 -11.71 -7.40 18.12
CA ILE A 205 -10.49 -7.09 18.88
C ILE A 205 -10.35 -5.58 19.10
N GLY A 206 -10.57 -4.77 18.07
CA GLY A 206 -10.53 -3.33 18.15
C GLY A 206 -11.53 -2.76 19.17
N LYS A 207 -12.75 -3.28 19.22
CA LYS A 207 -13.77 -2.89 20.21
C LYS A 207 -13.37 -3.27 21.64
N LEU A 208 -12.82 -4.46 21.85
CA LEU A 208 -12.35 -4.90 23.18
C LEU A 208 -11.15 -4.05 23.66
N ALA A 209 -10.22 -3.72 22.76
CA ALA A 209 -9.10 -2.82 23.10
C ALA A 209 -9.59 -1.42 23.49
N ALA A 210 -10.60 -0.87 22.80
CA ALA A 210 -11.19 0.42 23.15
C ALA A 210 -11.85 0.41 24.54
N VAL A 211 -12.48 -0.71 24.94
CA VAL A 211 -13.11 -0.86 26.27
C VAL A 211 -12.07 -0.97 27.39
N SER A 212 -10.92 -1.60 27.14
CA SER A 212 -9.87 -1.77 28.16
C SER A 212 -9.13 -0.48 28.54
N TYR A 213 -9.26 0.59 27.76
CA TYR A 213 -8.68 1.92 28.05
C TYR A 213 -9.64 2.89 28.74
N THR A 214 -10.87 2.49 28.99
CA THR A 214 -11.89 3.32 29.68
C THR A 214 -12.04 2.97 31.16
N HIS A 215 -11.15 2.17 31.76
CA HIS A 215 -11.11 1.86 33.20
C HIS A 215 -9.78 2.26 33.83
#